data_20d69e54b75e9328ceeaa07e38497192
#
_entry.id   20d69e54b75e9328ceeaa07e38497192
#
_cell.length_a   1.000
_cell.length_b   1.000
_cell.length_c   1.000
_cell.angle_alpha   90.00
_cell.angle_beta   90.00
_cell.angle_gamma   90.00
#
_symmetry.space_group_name_H-M   'P 1'
#
loop_
_entity.id
_entity.type
_entity.pdbx_description
1 polymer ?
#
loop_
_entity_poly.entity_id
_entity_poly.type
_entity_poly.pdbx_seq_one_letter_code
_entity_poly.pdbx_strand_id
1 'polypeptide(L)'
;MNKIYYLIMAFTTLVSFVSCGNDGELDSKSIFPDGVDTSTQNDFDRWVLNNYTYPYNIQFEYRYSDKEAHVEYNVVPAEYDKSIAVAKLVKHLWVDAYNELLGRDFLRQYSPRMIQLIGSSEYKEDMSEVLGTAEGGMKIFLNKVNLLDIENPDLGLIKYYFIKTMFHEFGHILQQTKDYSTDFKTISTDYQGPSWVNVGDYETMGSSEALKMGYISAYASSEPGEDFVEILSFYVVYGKPYWEKMLELAGDSGSPKLLKKFALVKEYLSTKWSIDIDELEKIVQRRMGDISCLLYTSDAADDKARV
;
A
#
# COMPACT_ATOMS: atom_id res chain seq x y z
N MET A 1 17.11 -40.28 56.34
CA MET A 1 16.14 -39.76 55.36
C MET A 1 16.80 -39.05 54.16
N ASN A 2 17.97 -38.40 54.28
CA ASN A 2 18.55 -37.61 53.20
C ASN A 2 19.12 -38.36 51.98
N LYS A 3 19.56 -39.63 52.16
CA LYS A 3 20.16 -40.41 51.04
C LYS A 3 19.13 -40.84 49.96
N ILE A 4 17.88 -41.04 50.35
CA ILE A 4 16.80 -41.42 49.43
C ILE A 4 16.38 -40.24 48.54
N TYR A 5 16.39 -39.03 49.09
CA TYR A 5 16.09 -37.84 48.31
C TYR A 5 17.16 -37.54 47.23
N TYR A 6 18.42 -37.75 47.53
CA TYR A 6 19.51 -37.58 46.54
C TYR A 6 19.45 -38.65 45.46
N LEU A 7 19.01 -39.87 45.76
CA LEU A 7 18.84 -40.96 44.79
C LEU A 7 17.65 -40.71 43.87
N ILE A 8 16.53 -40.18 44.39
CA ILE A 8 15.34 -39.81 43.61
C ILE A 8 15.66 -38.60 42.72
N MET A 9 16.39 -37.61 43.25
CA MET A 9 16.80 -36.43 42.48
C MET A 9 17.81 -36.78 41.38
N ALA A 10 18.75 -37.69 41.62
CA ALA A 10 19.66 -38.18 40.59
C ALA A 10 18.95 -39.03 39.51
N PHE A 11 17.91 -39.78 39.88
CA PHE A 11 17.17 -40.61 38.95
C PHE A 11 16.24 -39.76 38.07
N THR A 12 15.64 -38.68 38.60
CA THR A 12 14.83 -37.74 37.83
C THR A 12 15.67 -36.91 36.87
N THR A 13 16.91 -36.55 37.20
CA THR A 13 17.81 -35.85 36.26
C THR A 13 18.34 -36.77 35.15
N LEU A 14 18.51 -38.06 35.42
CA LEU A 14 18.94 -39.01 34.36
C LEU A 14 17.86 -39.33 33.33
N VAL A 15 16.57 -39.27 33.72
CA VAL A 15 15.45 -39.54 32.80
C VAL A 15 15.20 -38.37 31.88
N SER A 16 15.63 -37.14 32.22
CA SER A 16 15.42 -35.96 31.40
C SER A 16 16.36 -35.88 30.17
N PHE A 17 17.38 -36.72 30.08
CA PHE A 17 18.32 -36.71 28.95
C PHE A 17 18.10 -37.83 27.92
N VAL A 18 17.04 -38.64 28.06
CA VAL A 18 16.77 -39.74 27.13
C VAL A 18 15.66 -39.41 26.11
N SER A 19 15.20 -38.13 26.06
CA SER A 19 14.13 -37.73 25.17
C SER A 19 14.59 -37.04 23.84
N CYS A 20 15.83 -37.27 23.42
CA CYS A 20 16.27 -36.85 22.08
C CYS A 20 17.12 -37.95 21.46
N GLY A 21 16.48 -38.92 20.87
CA GLY A 21 17.24 -39.99 20.22
C GLY A 21 16.33 -40.94 19.44
N ASN A 22 15.68 -40.43 18.46
CA ASN A 22 15.33 -41.12 17.23
C ASN A 22 14.71 -40.10 16.21
N ASP A 23 15.46 -39.09 15.88
CA ASP A 23 15.26 -38.47 14.59
C ASP A 23 15.72 -39.52 13.59
N GLY A 24 14.79 -40.33 13.10
CA GLY A 24 15.03 -41.18 11.94
C GLY A 24 15.67 -40.29 10.88
N GLU A 25 16.64 -40.80 10.13
CA GLU A 25 17.24 -40.09 9.02
C GLU A 25 16.15 -39.32 8.29
N LEU A 26 16.20 -37.97 8.36
CA LEU A 26 15.29 -37.12 7.61
C LEU A 26 15.39 -37.56 6.16
N ASP A 27 14.27 -37.91 5.55
CA ASP A 27 14.21 -38.25 4.15
C ASP A 27 15.00 -37.20 3.38
N SER A 28 15.99 -37.63 2.61
CA SER A 28 16.79 -36.71 1.78
C SER A 28 15.93 -36.01 0.74
N LYS A 29 14.68 -36.43 0.58
CA LYS A 29 13.67 -35.80 -0.25
C LYS A 29 12.93 -34.76 0.57
N SER A 30 13.16 -33.48 0.26
CA SER A 30 12.38 -32.38 0.81
C SER A 30 10.88 -32.62 0.57
N ILE A 31 10.05 -32.47 1.63
CA ILE A 31 8.59 -32.44 1.48
C ILE A 31 8.11 -31.22 0.70
N PHE A 32 8.96 -30.21 0.55
CA PHE A 32 8.74 -29.09 -0.33
C PHE A 32 9.23 -29.46 -1.73
N PRO A 33 8.46 -29.23 -2.77
CA PRO A 33 8.89 -29.50 -4.14
C PRO A 33 10.18 -28.74 -4.43
N ASP A 34 11.16 -29.40 -5.04
CA ASP A 34 12.40 -28.79 -5.49
C ASP A 34 12.09 -27.72 -6.54
N GLY A 35 12.11 -26.48 -6.09
CA GLY A 35 11.79 -25.30 -6.91
C GLY A 35 10.30 -25.00 -6.98
N VAL A 36 9.99 -23.76 -7.30
CA VAL A 36 8.63 -23.37 -7.70
C VAL A 36 8.34 -24.09 -9.01
N ASP A 37 7.26 -24.88 -9.06
CA ASP A 37 6.82 -25.49 -10.34
C ASP A 37 6.49 -24.37 -11.33
N THR A 38 7.45 -24.08 -12.20
CA THR A 38 7.32 -23.04 -13.22
C THR A 38 6.54 -23.49 -14.44
N SER A 39 6.15 -24.78 -14.50
CA SER A 39 5.42 -25.36 -15.64
C SER A 39 4.02 -24.76 -15.83
N THR A 40 3.44 -24.22 -14.77
CA THR A 40 2.11 -23.57 -14.76
C THR A 40 2.17 -22.04 -14.86
N GLN A 41 3.37 -21.45 -14.86
CA GLN A 41 3.54 -20.00 -14.91
C GLN A 41 3.34 -19.47 -16.32
N ASN A 42 2.46 -18.46 -16.43
CA ASN A 42 2.32 -17.68 -17.65
C ASN A 42 3.39 -16.56 -17.73
N ASP A 43 3.38 -15.81 -18.82
CA ASP A 43 4.34 -14.71 -19.03
C ASP A 43 4.21 -13.60 -17.99
N PHE A 44 2.98 -13.33 -17.55
CA PHE A 44 2.74 -12.31 -16.52
C PHE A 44 3.22 -12.78 -15.14
N ASP A 45 3.08 -14.05 -14.79
CA ASP A 45 3.67 -14.60 -13.56
C ASP A 45 5.18 -14.37 -13.54
N ARG A 46 5.87 -14.65 -14.64
CA ARG A 46 7.31 -14.41 -14.78
C ARG A 46 7.65 -12.92 -14.70
N TRP A 47 6.82 -12.08 -15.30
CA TRP A 47 7.00 -10.63 -15.23
C TRP A 47 6.85 -10.13 -13.79
N VAL A 48 5.85 -10.57 -13.04
CA VAL A 48 5.64 -10.25 -11.61
C VAL A 48 6.84 -10.68 -10.78
N LEU A 49 7.31 -11.91 -10.94
CA LEU A 49 8.49 -12.39 -10.23
C LEU A 49 9.71 -11.51 -10.45
N ASN A 50 9.96 -11.10 -11.70
CA ASN A 50 11.13 -10.29 -12.04
C ASN A 50 11.02 -8.82 -11.63
N ASN A 51 9.81 -8.28 -11.53
CA ASN A 51 9.59 -6.85 -11.27
C ASN A 51 9.19 -6.52 -9.83
N TYR A 52 8.65 -7.48 -9.08
CA TYR A 52 8.18 -7.30 -7.72
C TYR A 52 8.84 -8.26 -6.73
N THR A 53 8.77 -9.58 -6.99
CA THR A 53 9.16 -10.58 -5.99
C THR A 53 10.68 -10.63 -5.80
N TYR A 54 11.45 -10.89 -6.86
CA TYR A 54 12.91 -11.01 -6.73
C TYR A 54 13.60 -9.69 -6.35
N PRO A 55 13.20 -8.52 -6.91
CA PRO A 55 13.86 -7.28 -6.56
C PRO A 55 13.49 -6.74 -5.17
N TYR A 56 12.24 -6.94 -4.69
CA TYR A 56 11.71 -6.25 -3.51
C TYR A 56 11.07 -7.16 -2.47
N ASN A 57 10.95 -8.46 -2.74
CA ASN A 57 10.22 -9.41 -1.91
C ASN A 57 8.74 -9.04 -1.72
N ILE A 58 8.15 -8.44 -2.77
CA ILE A 58 6.72 -8.12 -2.84
C ILE A 58 6.01 -9.26 -3.58
N GLN A 59 5.03 -9.87 -2.93
CA GLN A 59 4.07 -10.77 -3.56
C GLN A 59 2.98 -9.93 -4.22
N PHE A 60 2.88 -9.97 -5.54
CA PHE A 60 1.85 -9.26 -6.28
C PHE A 60 0.78 -10.26 -6.71
N GLU A 61 -0.37 -10.23 -6.01
CA GLU A 61 -1.47 -11.17 -6.20
C GLU A 61 -2.56 -10.56 -7.09
N TYR A 62 -2.63 -11.05 -8.32
CA TYR A 62 -3.65 -10.65 -9.27
C TYR A 62 -4.75 -11.69 -9.43
N ARG A 63 -4.50 -12.94 -9.02
CA ARG A 63 -5.52 -13.98 -8.94
C ARG A 63 -6.26 -13.87 -7.63
N TYR A 64 -7.57 -13.97 -7.70
CA TYR A 64 -8.40 -13.96 -6.50
C TYR A 64 -8.07 -15.16 -5.60
N SER A 65 -7.92 -14.92 -4.33
CA SER A 65 -7.71 -15.95 -3.31
C SER A 65 -8.61 -15.63 -2.11
N ASP A 66 -9.55 -16.53 -1.81
CA ASP A 66 -10.44 -16.41 -0.64
C ASP A 66 -9.68 -16.32 0.68
N LYS A 67 -8.48 -16.90 0.74
CA LYS A 67 -7.65 -16.88 1.96
C LYS A 67 -7.02 -15.52 2.23
N GLU A 68 -6.86 -14.74 1.18
CA GLU A 68 -6.19 -13.45 1.23
C GLU A 68 -7.17 -12.28 1.17
N ALA A 69 -8.42 -12.52 0.73
CA ALA A 69 -9.47 -11.51 0.68
C ALA A 69 -10.11 -11.30 2.06
N HIS A 70 -10.70 -10.14 2.27
CA HIS A 70 -11.50 -9.87 3.45
C HIS A 70 -12.75 -10.75 3.45
N VAL A 71 -12.91 -11.58 4.48
CA VAL A 71 -14.02 -12.54 4.60
C VAL A 71 -15.40 -11.85 4.69
N GLU A 72 -15.41 -10.57 5.06
CA GLU A 72 -16.62 -9.79 5.30
C GLU A 72 -17.25 -9.26 4.01
N TYR A 73 -16.50 -9.24 2.89
CA TYR A 73 -16.95 -8.64 1.64
C TYR A 73 -17.10 -9.67 0.51
N ASN A 74 -18.19 -9.55 -0.22
CA ASN A 74 -18.37 -10.28 -1.47
C ASN A 74 -17.75 -9.46 -2.61
N VAL A 75 -16.61 -9.89 -3.13
CA VAL A 75 -15.87 -9.18 -4.15
C VAL A 75 -15.73 -9.97 -5.44
N VAL A 76 -15.46 -9.29 -6.53
CA VAL A 76 -15.27 -9.87 -7.85
C VAL A 76 -13.77 -9.95 -8.15
N PRO A 77 -13.27 -11.07 -8.73
CA PRO A 77 -11.89 -11.15 -9.19
C PRO A 77 -11.52 -10.03 -10.17
N ALA A 78 -10.26 -9.58 -10.11
CA ALA A 78 -9.73 -8.67 -11.10
C ALA A 78 -9.58 -9.34 -12.47
N GLU A 79 -9.98 -8.64 -13.53
CA GLU A 79 -9.79 -9.09 -14.91
C GLU A 79 -8.31 -9.15 -15.27
N TYR A 80 -7.91 -10.17 -16.02
CA TYR A 80 -6.50 -10.47 -16.27
C TYR A 80 -5.75 -9.32 -16.95
N ASP A 81 -6.26 -8.79 -18.05
CA ASP A 81 -5.60 -7.72 -18.82
C ASP A 81 -5.50 -6.42 -18.01
N LYS A 82 -6.56 -6.11 -17.24
CA LYS A 82 -6.57 -4.95 -16.33
C LYS A 82 -5.58 -5.13 -15.16
N SER A 83 -5.42 -6.37 -14.70
CA SER A 83 -4.40 -6.70 -13.68
C SER A 83 -2.99 -6.45 -14.17
N ILE A 84 -2.68 -6.79 -15.43
CA ILE A 84 -1.40 -6.48 -16.07
C ILE A 84 -1.18 -4.96 -16.13
N ALA A 85 -2.20 -4.22 -16.56
CA ALA A 85 -2.15 -2.76 -16.65
C ALA A 85 -1.88 -2.11 -15.28
N VAL A 86 -2.65 -2.50 -14.24
CA VAL A 86 -2.46 -1.96 -12.88
C VAL A 86 -1.08 -2.32 -12.33
N ALA A 87 -0.60 -3.54 -12.54
CA ALA A 87 0.74 -3.93 -12.12
C ALA A 87 1.82 -3.05 -12.76
N LYS A 88 1.71 -2.78 -14.06
CA LYS A 88 2.64 -1.89 -14.78
C LYS A 88 2.54 -0.45 -14.27
N LEU A 89 1.34 0.06 -14.01
CA LEU A 89 1.11 1.39 -13.45
C LEU A 89 1.74 1.54 -12.05
N VAL A 90 1.50 0.60 -11.15
CA VAL A 90 2.08 0.60 -9.80
C VAL A 90 3.60 0.51 -9.88
N LYS A 91 4.13 -0.35 -10.76
CA LYS A 91 5.59 -0.45 -10.97
C LYS A 91 6.18 0.88 -11.41
N HIS A 92 5.60 1.50 -12.43
CA HIS A 92 6.10 2.74 -13.02
C HIS A 92 5.97 3.94 -12.09
N LEU A 93 4.80 4.11 -11.46
CA LEU A 93 4.46 5.34 -10.73
C LEU A 93 4.83 5.30 -9.25
N TRP A 94 4.91 4.11 -8.66
CA TRP A 94 5.22 3.98 -7.24
C TRP A 94 6.58 3.33 -7.00
N VAL A 95 6.82 2.11 -7.51
CA VAL A 95 8.10 1.39 -7.30
C VAL A 95 9.25 2.16 -7.90
N ASP A 96 9.15 2.53 -9.18
CA ASP A 96 10.24 3.19 -9.89
C ASP A 96 10.43 4.65 -9.44
N ALA A 97 9.39 5.31 -8.93
CA ALA A 97 9.52 6.64 -8.35
C ALA A 97 10.38 6.61 -7.07
N TYR A 98 10.11 5.68 -6.15
CA TYR A 98 10.94 5.51 -4.97
C TYR A 98 12.36 5.02 -5.29
N ASN A 99 12.52 4.15 -6.29
CA ASN A 99 13.84 3.71 -6.73
C ASN A 99 14.68 4.85 -7.30
N GLU A 100 14.07 5.75 -8.05
CA GLU A 100 14.73 6.92 -8.61
C GLU A 100 15.17 7.89 -7.51
N LEU A 101 14.32 8.09 -6.50
CA LEU A 101 14.60 9.02 -5.39
C LEU A 101 15.61 8.46 -4.39
N LEU A 102 15.49 7.20 -3.99
CA LEU A 102 16.18 6.63 -2.82
C LEU A 102 17.01 5.38 -3.14
N GLY A 103 16.89 4.84 -4.35
CA GLY A 103 17.50 3.56 -4.69
C GLY A 103 16.64 2.35 -4.26
N ARG A 104 17.02 1.16 -4.75
CA ARG A 104 16.25 -0.08 -4.58
C ARG A 104 16.17 -0.59 -3.15
N ASP A 105 17.19 -0.31 -2.35
CA ASP A 105 17.30 -0.87 -1.00
C ASP A 105 16.26 -0.31 -0.04
N PHE A 106 15.74 0.89 -0.31
CA PHE A 106 14.66 1.48 0.45
C PHE A 106 13.38 0.61 0.39
N LEU A 107 12.92 0.28 -0.81
CA LEU A 107 11.72 -0.57 -0.95
C LEU A 107 11.99 -2.02 -0.53
N ARG A 108 13.20 -2.55 -0.69
CA ARG A 108 13.55 -3.88 -0.16
C ARG A 108 13.33 -3.99 1.35
N GLN A 109 13.59 -2.91 2.05
CA GLN A 109 13.50 -2.87 3.51
C GLN A 109 12.09 -2.56 4.01
N TYR A 110 11.36 -1.66 3.33
CA TYR A 110 10.15 -1.05 3.87
C TYR A 110 8.88 -1.29 3.05
N SER A 111 8.95 -1.90 1.86
CA SER A 111 7.76 -2.16 1.05
C SER A 111 6.75 -3.09 1.75
N PRO A 112 5.46 -3.02 1.38
CA PRO A 112 4.49 -4.03 1.78
C PRO A 112 4.96 -5.42 1.33
N ARG A 113 4.54 -6.45 2.04
CA ARG A 113 4.85 -7.84 1.66
C ARG A 113 3.98 -8.33 0.51
N MET A 114 2.77 -7.78 0.43
CA MET A 114 1.80 -8.19 -0.58
C MET A 114 1.05 -6.98 -1.12
N ILE A 115 0.78 -7.01 -2.41
CA ILE A 115 -0.18 -6.13 -3.09
C ILE A 115 -1.19 -7.06 -3.75
N GLN A 116 -2.47 -6.91 -3.40
CA GLN A 116 -3.54 -7.74 -3.93
C GLN A 116 -4.52 -6.92 -4.74
N LEU A 117 -4.91 -7.43 -5.91
CA LEU A 117 -5.88 -6.81 -6.79
C LEU A 117 -7.28 -7.37 -6.57
N ILE A 118 -8.27 -6.49 -6.45
CA ILE A 118 -9.69 -6.79 -6.34
C ILE A 118 -10.43 -6.11 -7.49
N GLY A 119 -11.30 -6.85 -8.18
CA GLY A 119 -12.00 -6.34 -9.37
C GLY A 119 -13.10 -5.34 -9.05
N SER A 120 -13.78 -5.49 -7.91
CA SER A 120 -14.91 -4.66 -7.46
C SER A 120 -14.56 -3.75 -6.29
N SER A 121 -15.56 -3.01 -5.82
CA SER A 121 -15.52 -2.30 -4.54
C SER A 121 -15.74 -3.24 -3.36
N GLU A 122 -15.25 -2.84 -2.21
CA GLU A 122 -15.64 -3.31 -0.89
C GLU A 122 -16.44 -2.19 -0.21
N TYR A 123 -17.63 -2.50 0.32
CA TYR A 123 -18.48 -1.53 0.99
C TYR A 123 -18.63 -1.88 2.45
N LYS A 124 -18.43 -0.89 3.33
CA LYS A 124 -18.72 -1.01 4.76
C LYS A 124 -20.23 -0.96 5.02
N GLU A 125 -20.65 -1.27 6.24
CA GLU A 125 -22.07 -1.22 6.66
C GLU A 125 -22.69 0.16 6.49
N ASP A 126 -21.89 1.23 6.59
CA ASP A 126 -22.31 2.61 6.40
C ASP A 126 -22.35 3.03 4.92
N MET A 127 -22.17 2.08 4.01
CA MET A 127 -22.09 2.26 2.55
C MET A 127 -20.85 3.04 2.08
N SER A 128 -19.92 3.39 2.95
CA SER A 128 -18.65 3.96 2.52
C SER A 128 -17.78 2.89 1.86
N GLU A 129 -17.03 3.31 0.84
CA GLU A 129 -16.14 2.43 0.10
C GLU A 129 -14.80 2.28 0.82
N VAL A 130 -14.27 1.06 0.78
CA VAL A 130 -12.88 0.77 1.11
C VAL A 130 -12.06 0.94 -0.16
N LEU A 131 -11.24 1.99 -0.24
CA LEU A 131 -10.36 2.22 -1.41
C LEU A 131 -9.15 1.32 -1.39
N GLY A 132 -8.65 1.00 -0.21
CA GLY A 132 -7.55 0.09 0.08
C GLY A 132 -7.42 -0.07 1.59
N THR A 133 -6.64 -1.02 2.02
CA THR A 133 -6.31 -1.21 3.44
C THR A 133 -4.88 -1.73 3.55
N ALA A 134 -4.14 -1.26 4.55
CA ALA A 134 -2.85 -1.82 4.93
C ALA A 134 -3.01 -2.68 6.19
N GLU A 135 -3.38 -3.95 6.03
CA GLU A 135 -3.47 -4.87 7.17
C GLU A 135 -2.11 -5.05 7.85
N GLY A 136 -1.99 -4.47 9.04
CA GLY A 136 -0.78 -4.58 9.85
C GLY A 136 0.49 -4.08 9.16
N GLY A 137 0.39 -3.18 8.18
CA GLY A 137 1.53 -2.67 7.42
C GLY A 137 2.17 -3.69 6.46
N MET A 138 1.51 -4.80 6.17
CA MET A 138 2.08 -5.86 5.35
C MET A 138 1.39 -6.07 4.01
N LYS A 139 0.09 -5.79 3.91
CA LYS A 139 -0.71 -6.08 2.73
C LYS A 139 -1.46 -4.83 2.26
N ILE A 140 -1.39 -4.51 0.98
CA ILE A 140 -2.17 -3.44 0.34
C ILE A 140 -3.15 -4.08 -0.63
N PHE A 141 -4.43 -3.72 -0.50
CA PHE A 141 -5.47 -4.07 -1.47
C PHE A 141 -5.69 -2.92 -2.45
N LEU A 142 -5.79 -3.22 -3.72
CA LEU A 142 -6.20 -2.27 -4.75
C LEU A 142 -7.53 -2.72 -5.33
N ASN A 143 -8.57 -1.99 -4.96
CA ASN A 143 -9.95 -2.28 -5.34
C ASN A 143 -10.31 -1.64 -6.69
N LYS A 144 -11.45 -2.04 -7.26
CA LYS A 144 -12.01 -1.49 -8.51
C LYS A 144 -11.14 -1.65 -9.77
N VAL A 145 -10.28 -2.66 -9.81
CA VAL A 145 -9.43 -2.91 -10.98
C VAL A 145 -10.26 -3.03 -12.27
N ASN A 146 -11.47 -3.61 -12.18
CA ASN A 146 -12.34 -3.81 -13.34
C ASN A 146 -12.96 -2.52 -13.90
N LEU A 147 -12.82 -1.39 -13.21
CA LEU A 147 -13.23 -0.08 -13.76
C LEU A 147 -12.20 0.51 -14.73
N LEU A 148 -10.95 0.00 -14.74
CA LEU A 148 -9.94 0.51 -15.65
C LEU A 148 -10.33 0.22 -17.11
N ASP A 149 -10.43 1.28 -17.91
CA ASP A 149 -10.47 1.18 -19.36
C ASP A 149 -9.03 1.31 -19.88
N ILE A 150 -8.51 0.24 -20.48
CA ILE A 150 -7.12 0.19 -20.96
C ILE A 150 -6.97 0.95 -22.27
N GLU A 151 -8.02 0.94 -23.12
CA GLU A 151 -8.01 1.60 -24.42
C GLU A 151 -8.13 3.12 -24.26
N ASN A 152 -8.97 3.57 -23.31
CA ASN A 152 -9.20 4.99 -23.03
C ASN A 152 -8.99 5.28 -21.52
N PRO A 153 -7.75 5.29 -21.04
CA PRO A 153 -7.47 5.36 -19.60
C PRO A 153 -7.87 6.70 -18.99
N ASP A 154 -8.75 6.65 -17.99
CA ASP A 154 -9.08 7.79 -17.17
C ASP A 154 -7.98 8.03 -16.12
N LEU A 155 -7.23 9.11 -16.29
CA LEU A 155 -6.17 9.51 -15.36
C LEU A 155 -6.70 9.84 -13.95
N GLY A 156 -7.94 10.33 -13.85
CA GLY A 156 -8.58 10.60 -12.56
C GLY A 156 -8.80 9.31 -11.79
N LEU A 157 -9.35 8.29 -12.45
CA LEU A 157 -9.55 6.96 -11.90
C LEU A 157 -8.22 6.33 -11.47
N ILE A 158 -7.22 6.34 -12.34
CA ILE A 158 -5.89 5.76 -12.06
C ILE A 158 -5.25 6.44 -10.83
N LYS A 159 -5.28 7.78 -10.80
CA LYS A 159 -4.74 8.55 -9.67
C LYS A 159 -5.45 8.20 -8.37
N TYR A 160 -6.78 8.18 -8.38
CA TYR A 160 -7.58 8.07 -7.16
C TYR A 160 -7.56 6.65 -6.58
N TYR A 161 -7.90 5.64 -7.41
CA TYR A 161 -8.07 4.27 -6.90
C TYR A 161 -6.77 3.48 -6.78
N PHE A 162 -5.75 3.77 -7.59
CA PHE A 162 -4.55 2.94 -7.56
C PHE A 162 -3.35 3.68 -6.98
N ILE A 163 -2.99 4.82 -7.54
CA ILE A 163 -1.71 5.43 -7.20
C ILE A 163 -1.79 6.18 -5.86
N LYS A 164 -2.88 6.94 -5.63
CA LYS A 164 -3.11 7.57 -4.32
C LYS A 164 -3.18 6.52 -3.22
N THR A 165 -3.90 5.41 -3.43
CA THR A 165 -3.98 4.30 -2.47
C THR A 165 -2.59 3.74 -2.15
N MET A 166 -1.74 3.51 -3.16
CA MET A 166 -0.37 3.04 -2.90
C MET A 166 0.45 4.00 -2.03
N PHE A 167 0.39 5.31 -2.29
CA PHE A 167 1.10 6.30 -1.47
C PHE A 167 0.49 6.47 -0.08
N HIS A 168 -0.81 6.38 0.04
CA HIS A 168 -1.56 6.45 1.30
C HIS A 168 -1.18 5.29 2.23
N GLU A 169 -1.38 4.06 1.76
CA GLU A 169 -1.12 2.85 2.55
C GLU A 169 0.37 2.69 2.87
N PHE A 170 1.24 3.04 1.94
CA PHE A 170 2.67 3.06 2.23
C PHE A 170 3.03 4.15 3.24
N GLY A 171 2.33 5.27 3.25
CA GLY A 171 2.44 6.29 4.30
C GLY A 171 2.17 5.70 5.68
N HIS A 172 1.14 4.86 5.84
CA HIS A 172 0.86 4.15 7.09
C HIS A 172 1.98 3.19 7.48
N ILE A 173 2.57 2.45 6.52
CA ILE A 173 3.73 1.58 6.78
C ILE A 173 4.91 2.38 7.33
N LEU A 174 5.15 3.55 6.76
CA LEU A 174 6.20 4.45 7.25
C LEU A 174 5.92 4.94 8.67
N GLN A 175 4.68 5.35 8.98
CA GLN A 175 4.25 5.79 10.31
C GLN A 175 4.37 4.68 11.37
N GLN A 176 3.99 3.45 11.03
CA GLN A 176 4.10 2.29 11.93
C GLN A 176 5.54 1.91 12.23
N THR A 177 6.47 2.26 11.32
CA THR A 177 7.90 1.96 11.48
C THR A 177 8.64 3.05 12.27
N LYS A 178 8.30 4.32 12.05
CA LYS A 178 8.87 5.48 12.77
C LYS A 178 7.76 6.50 13.01
N ASP A 179 7.55 6.88 14.27
CA ASP A 179 6.51 7.82 14.66
C ASP A 179 6.75 9.22 14.08
N TYR A 180 5.65 9.90 13.69
CA TYR A 180 5.63 11.31 13.36
C TYR A 180 5.39 12.18 14.60
N SER A 181 5.61 13.50 14.49
CA SER A 181 5.47 14.44 15.61
C SER A 181 4.04 14.46 16.16
N THR A 182 3.91 14.39 17.48
CA THR A 182 2.64 14.57 18.18
C THR A 182 2.03 15.96 17.99
N ASP A 183 2.84 16.96 17.59
CA ASP A 183 2.38 18.32 17.28
C ASP A 183 1.36 18.33 16.14
N PHE A 184 1.45 17.37 15.21
CA PHE A 184 0.48 17.21 14.12
C PHE A 184 -0.95 17.08 14.66
N LYS A 185 -1.15 16.27 15.71
CA LYS A 185 -2.45 16.02 16.34
C LYS A 185 -3.04 17.25 17.05
N THR A 186 -2.24 18.28 17.29
CA THR A 186 -2.67 19.49 17.98
C THR A 186 -3.15 20.61 17.05
N ILE A 187 -2.87 20.49 15.73
CA ILE A 187 -3.25 21.49 14.73
C ILE A 187 -4.76 21.49 14.47
N SER A 188 -5.35 20.30 14.36
CA SER A 188 -6.79 20.07 14.32
C SER A 188 -7.17 19.14 15.44
N THR A 189 -8.23 19.48 16.17
CA THR A 189 -8.72 18.71 17.34
C THR A 189 -10.16 18.26 17.15
N ASP A 190 -10.75 18.58 16.01
CA ASP A 190 -12.15 18.36 15.63
C ASP A 190 -12.32 17.17 14.67
N TYR A 191 -11.54 16.10 14.90
CA TYR A 191 -11.67 14.86 14.12
C TYR A 191 -13.04 14.22 14.34
N GLN A 192 -13.60 13.68 13.26
CA GLN A 192 -14.99 13.22 13.18
C GLN A 192 -15.16 11.71 13.48
N GLY A 193 -14.06 10.95 13.54
CA GLY A 193 -14.13 9.50 13.66
C GLY A 193 -14.97 8.89 12.52
N PRO A 194 -15.85 7.91 12.81
CA PRO A 194 -16.71 7.29 11.79
C PRO A 194 -17.69 8.27 11.11
N SER A 195 -17.94 9.45 11.69
CA SER A 195 -18.84 10.45 11.13
C SER A 195 -18.21 11.29 9.99
N TRP A 196 -16.98 11.01 9.60
CA TRP A 196 -16.30 11.71 8.49
C TRP A 196 -17.11 11.71 7.18
N VAL A 197 -17.91 10.67 6.95
CA VAL A 197 -18.82 10.56 5.78
C VAL A 197 -19.87 11.68 5.71
N ASN A 198 -20.08 12.39 6.79
CA ASN A 198 -21.02 13.53 6.88
C ASN A 198 -20.31 14.88 6.69
N VAL A 199 -19.01 14.91 6.41
CA VAL A 199 -18.26 16.13 6.20
C VAL A 199 -18.36 16.55 4.74
N GLY A 200 -19.38 17.35 4.44
CA GLY A 200 -19.68 17.80 3.08
C GLY A 200 -20.03 16.66 2.14
N ASP A 201 -19.72 16.85 0.87
CA ASP A 201 -19.79 15.77 -0.13
C ASP A 201 -18.48 14.98 -0.10
N TYR A 202 -18.48 13.87 0.64
CA TYR A 202 -17.28 13.05 0.85
C TYR A 202 -16.80 12.34 -0.43
N GLU A 203 -17.68 12.15 -1.42
CA GLU A 203 -17.33 11.55 -2.72
C GLU A 203 -16.59 12.55 -3.61
N THR A 204 -16.77 13.86 -3.34
CA THR A 204 -16.09 14.91 -4.10
C THR A 204 -14.72 15.20 -3.54
N MET A 205 -13.68 14.90 -4.32
CA MET A 205 -12.31 15.30 -3.97
C MET A 205 -12.23 16.82 -3.76
N GLY A 206 -11.66 17.23 -2.63
CA GLY A 206 -11.55 18.63 -2.29
C GLY A 206 -12.87 19.24 -1.83
N SER A 207 -13.68 18.48 -1.07
CA SER A 207 -14.87 19.02 -0.41
C SER A 207 -14.54 20.34 0.29
N SER A 208 -15.26 21.39 -0.09
CA SER A 208 -14.99 22.74 0.43
C SER A 208 -15.20 22.83 1.95
N GLU A 209 -16.03 21.97 2.52
CA GLU A 209 -16.27 21.90 3.96
C GLU A 209 -15.06 21.31 4.70
N ALA A 210 -14.56 20.16 4.26
CA ALA A 210 -13.35 19.55 4.82
C ALA A 210 -12.16 20.51 4.73
N LEU A 211 -11.98 21.15 3.56
CA LEU A 211 -10.91 22.11 3.34
C LEU A 211 -10.96 23.30 4.31
N LYS A 212 -12.15 23.88 4.55
CA LYS A 212 -12.33 25.00 5.51
C LYS A 212 -12.05 24.57 6.96
N MET A 213 -12.27 23.31 7.29
CA MET A 213 -11.89 22.74 8.60
C MET A 213 -10.38 22.52 8.71
N GLY A 214 -9.65 22.48 7.58
CA GLY A 214 -8.21 22.24 7.50
C GLY A 214 -7.87 20.77 7.25
N TYR A 215 -8.73 20.03 6.56
CA TYR A 215 -8.52 18.68 6.08
C TYR A 215 -8.51 18.65 4.56
N ILE A 216 -7.56 17.92 3.96
CA ILE A 216 -7.43 17.85 2.50
C ILE A 216 -8.57 17.07 1.83
N SER A 217 -9.22 16.19 2.57
CA SER A 217 -10.38 15.40 2.16
C SER A 217 -11.32 15.20 3.34
N ALA A 218 -12.56 14.78 3.09
CA ALA A 218 -13.48 14.38 4.16
C ALA A 218 -12.86 13.24 4.99
N TYR A 219 -12.26 12.25 4.32
CA TYR A 219 -11.63 11.10 4.98
C TYR A 219 -10.46 11.50 5.90
N ALA A 220 -9.70 12.53 5.55
CA ALA A 220 -8.66 13.09 6.42
C ALA A 220 -9.21 13.57 7.78
N SER A 221 -10.51 13.91 7.86
CA SER A 221 -11.14 14.30 9.12
C SER A 221 -11.46 13.11 10.05
N SER A 222 -11.27 11.88 9.62
CA SER A 222 -11.57 10.72 10.45
C SER A 222 -10.65 10.60 11.65
N GLU A 223 -9.35 10.65 11.44
CA GLU A 223 -8.34 10.59 12.51
C GLU A 223 -6.98 11.16 12.09
N PRO A 224 -6.10 11.48 13.06
CA PRO A 224 -4.81 12.11 12.75
C PRO A 224 -3.88 11.29 11.86
N GLY A 225 -3.95 9.96 11.91
CA GLY A 225 -3.15 9.08 11.06
C GLY A 225 -3.55 9.21 9.59
N GLU A 226 -4.87 9.17 9.33
CA GLU A 226 -5.45 9.35 8.01
C GLU A 226 -5.16 10.74 7.43
N ASP A 227 -5.32 11.79 8.25
CA ASP A 227 -5.04 13.17 7.86
C ASP A 227 -3.60 13.35 7.36
N PHE A 228 -2.66 12.72 8.05
CA PHE A 228 -1.25 12.78 7.68
C PHE A 228 -0.98 12.13 6.32
N VAL A 229 -1.45 10.89 6.12
CA VAL A 229 -1.19 10.14 4.87
C VAL A 229 -2.02 10.65 3.69
N GLU A 230 -3.21 11.22 3.96
CA GLU A 230 -4.00 11.92 2.94
C GLU A 230 -3.23 13.14 2.41
N ILE A 231 -2.66 13.99 3.26
CA ILE A 231 -1.83 15.12 2.83
C ILE A 231 -0.66 14.64 1.97
N LEU A 232 0.06 13.59 2.42
CA LEU A 232 1.18 13.02 1.67
C LEU A 232 0.75 12.54 0.28
N SER A 233 -0.28 11.68 0.24
CA SER A 233 -0.73 11.04 -0.99
C SER A 233 -1.33 12.02 -1.98
N PHE A 234 -2.14 12.97 -1.52
CA PHE A 234 -2.69 14.02 -2.38
C PHE A 234 -1.60 14.91 -2.97
N TYR A 235 -0.64 15.36 -2.16
CA TYR A 235 0.43 16.21 -2.65
C TYR A 235 1.26 15.53 -3.74
N VAL A 236 1.68 14.29 -3.49
CA VAL A 236 2.52 13.54 -4.44
C VAL A 236 1.78 13.19 -5.73
N VAL A 237 0.52 12.74 -5.63
CA VAL A 237 -0.21 12.16 -6.77
C VAL A 237 -0.93 13.21 -7.61
N TYR A 238 -1.42 14.28 -7.00
CA TYR A 238 -2.10 15.35 -7.75
C TYR A 238 -1.20 16.53 -8.07
N GLY A 239 -0.09 16.65 -7.36
CA GLY A 239 0.94 17.63 -7.62
C GLY A 239 0.70 18.99 -6.97
N LYS A 240 1.74 19.80 -7.02
CA LYS A 240 1.76 21.14 -6.42
C LYS A 240 0.64 22.09 -6.93
N PRO A 241 0.27 22.10 -8.24
CA PRO A 241 -0.82 22.97 -8.69
C PRO A 241 -2.18 22.61 -8.06
N TYR A 242 -2.44 21.31 -7.85
CA TYR A 242 -3.64 20.87 -7.14
C TYR A 242 -3.60 21.31 -5.68
N TRP A 243 -2.47 21.12 -5.00
CA TRP A 243 -2.28 21.55 -3.62
C TRP A 243 -2.54 23.05 -3.43
N GLU A 244 -1.99 23.90 -4.30
CA GLU A 244 -2.20 25.34 -4.27
C GLU A 244 -3.68 25.70 -4.43
N LYS A 245 -4.40 25.02 -5.34
CA LYS A 245 -5.83 25.20 -5.50
C LYS A 245 -6.62 24.76 -4.25
N MET A 246 -6.23 23.69 -3.59
CA MET A 246 -6.88 23.26 -2.34
C MET A 246 -6.66 24.26 -1.21
N LEU A 247 -5.48 24.86 -1.11
CA LEU A 247 -5.22 25.94 -0.16
C LEU A 247 -6.08 27.17 -0.42
N GLU A 248 -6.28 27.55 -1.69
CA GLU A 248 -7.17 28.64 -2.06
C GLU A 248 -8.62 28.35 -1.63
N LEU A 249 -9.13 27.16 -1.92
CA LEU A 249 -10.48 26.74 -1.52
C LEU A 249 -10.66 26.62 0.00
N ALA A 250 -9.61 26.25 0.72
CA ALA A 250 -9.60 26.18 2.18
C ALA A 250 -9.73 27.57 2.84
N GLY A 251 -9.30 28.62 2.14
CA GLY A 251 -9.40 30.01 2.59
C GLY A 251 -8.68 30.29 3.90
N ASP A 252 -9.04 31.40 4.54
CA ASP A 252 -8.37 31.89 5.75
C ASP A 252 -8.53 30.95 6.97
N SER A 253 -9.54 30.10 6.99
CA SER A 253 -9.80 29.19 8.11
C SER A 253 -9.01 27.89 8.01
N GLY A 254 -8.95 27.27 6.82
CA GLY A 254 -8.36 25.95 6.62
C GLY A 254 -6.92 25.97 6.14
N SER A 255 -6.57 26.93 5.26
CA SER A 255 -5.25 27.01 4.66
C SER A 255 -4.10 27.09 5.67
N PRO A 256 -4.17 27.88 6.76
CA PRO A 256 -3.10 27.89 7.76
C PRO A 256 -2.90 26.57 8.48
N LYS A 257 -3.99 25.79 8.69
CA LYS A 257 -3.90 24.44 9.29
C LYS A 257 -3.24 23.46 8.32
N LEU A 258 -3.68 23.44 7.06
CA LEU A 258 -3.10 22.59 6.02
C LEU A 258 -1.61 22.88 5.80
N LEU A 259 -1.20 24.14 5.77
CA LEU A 259 0.21 24.52 5.63
C LEU A 259 1.06 24.04 6.81
N LYS A 260 0.56 24.18 8.05
CA LYS A 260 1.27 23.68 9.25
C LYS A 260 1.39 22.16 9.24
N LYS A 261 0.31 21.44 8.89
CA LYS A 261 0.31 19.98 8.77
C LYS A 261 1.30 19.53 7.69
N PHE A 262 1.26 20.15 6.52
CA PHE A 262 2.18 19.83 5.42
C PHE A 262 3.65 20.06 5.80
N ALA A 263 3.96 21.12 6.55
CA ALA A 263 5.31 21.35 7.04
C ALA A 263 5.80 20.19 7.92
N LEU A 264 4.96 19.65 8.81
CA LEU A 264 5.29 18.50 9.65
C LEU A 264 5.42 17.20 8.84
N VAL A 265 4.56 16.98 7.82
CA VAL A 265 4.70 15.85 6.88
C VAL A 265 6.05 15.92 6.18
N LYS A 266 6.40 17.09 5.66
CA LYS A 266 7.66 17.35 4.95
C LYS A 266 8.89 17.12 5.86
N GLU A 267 8.84 17.65 7.09
CA GLU A 267 9.88 17.44 8.08
C GLU A 267 10.07 15.97 8.44
N TYR A 268 8.98 15.26 8.69
CA TYR A 268 9.00 13.82 8.99
C TYR A 268 9.63 13.01 7.86
N LEU A 269 9.19 13.22 6.62
CA LEU A 269 9.72 12.50 5.46
C LEU A 269 11.21 12.78 5.25
N SER A 270 11.63 14.04 5.39
CA SER A 270 13.03 14.41 5.19
C SER A 270 13.94 13.90 6.32
N THR A 271 13.53 14.07 7.58
CA THR A 271 14.38 13.76 8.74
C THR A 271 14.39 12.26 9.10
N LYS A 272 13.25 11.59 8.99
CA LYS A 272 13.13 10.17 9.34
C LYS A 272 13.46 9.23 8.19
N TRP A 273 13.20 9.64 6.94
CA TRP A 273 13.22 8.77 5.79
C TRP A 273 14.17 9.22 4.66
N SER A 274 14.75 10.41 4.77
CA SER A 274 15.54 11.05 3.71
C SER A 274 14.73 11.22 2.40
N ILE A 275 13.41 11.34 2.51
CA ILE A 275 12.49 11.58 1.39
C ILE A 275 12.29 13.08 1.24
N ASP A 276 12.74 13.65 0.11
CA ASP A 276 12.29 14.97 -0.34
C ASP A 276 10.95 14.80 -1.05
N ILE A 277 9.86 15.24 -0.40
CA ILE A 277 8.51 15.10 -0.94
C ILE A 277 8.29 15.94 -2.20
N ASP A 278 8.95 17.09 -2.33
CA ASP A 278 8.84 17.94 -3.52
C ASP A 278 9.55 17.28 -4.72
N GLU A 279 10.65 16.58 -4.48
CA GLU A 279 11.32 15.82 -5.53
C GLU A 279 10.53 14.55 -5.88
N LEU A 280 9.96 13.86 -4.88
CA LEU A 280 9.08 12.72 -5.13
C LEU A 280 7.87 13.12 -5.99
N GLU A 281 7.24 14.25 -5.67
CA GLU A 281 6.13 14.82 -6.46
C GLU A 281 6.55 15.03 -7.91
N LYS A 282 7.66 15.72 -8.17
CA LYS A 282 8.14 15.97 -9.53
C LYS A 282 8.40 14.67 -10.31
N ILE A 283 9.01 13.67 -9.66
CA ILE A 283 9.26 12.36 -10.27
C ILE A 283 7.93 11.71 -10.66
N VAL A 284 6.95 11.69 -9.74
CA VAL A 284 5.64 11.07 -9.99
C VAL A 284 4.87 11.82 -11.07
N GLN A 285 4.83 13.17 -11.05
CA GLN A 285 4.15 13.96 -12.07
C GLN A 285 4.78 13.78 -13.46
N ARG A 286 6.11 13.73 -13.55
CA ARG A 286 6.80 13.44 -14.81
C ARG A 286 6.43 12.06 -15.35
N ARG A 287 6.44 11.03 -14.50
CA ARG A 287 6.08 9.66 -14.86
C ARG A 287 4.60 9.52 -15.22
N MET A 288 3.72 10.32 -14.62
CA MET A 288 2.30 10.40 -15.01
C MET A 288 2.10 10.82 -16.47
N GLY A 289 3.00 11.62 -17.02
CA GLY A 289 2.97 12.01 -18.44
C GLY A 289 3.18 10.85 -19.41
N ASP A 290 3.78 9.75 -18.95
CA ASP A 290 4.16 8.61 -19.79
C ASP A 290 3.10 7.47 -19.79
N ILE A 291 2.00 7.61 -19.03
CA ILE A 291 1.02 6.52 -18.81
C ILE A 291 0.41 6.01 -20.11
N SER A 292 0.03 6.91 -21.01
CA SER A 292 -0.60 6.50 -22.28
C SER A 292 0.35 5.64 -23.13
N CYS A 293 1.65 6.00 -23.14
CA CYS A 293 2.65 5.21 -23.82
C CYS A 293 2.88 3.84 -23.13
N LEU A 294 2.87 3.83 -21.79
CA LEU A 294 3.05 2.61 -21.00
C LEU A 294 1.96 1.57 -21.27
N LEU A 295 0.70 1.99 -21.33
CA LEU A 295 -0.45 1.11 -21.54
C LEU A 295 -0.53 0.66 -23.01
N TYR A 296 -0.31 1.56 -23.97
CA TYR A 296 -0.33 1.25 -25.39
C TYR A 296 0.76 0.27 -25.83
N THR A 297 1.97 0.37 -25.28
CA THR A 297 3.08 -0.55 -25.61
C THR A 297 2.86 -1.96 -25.07
N SER A 298 1.98 -2.14 -24.10
CA SER A 298 1.63 -3.47 -23.58
C SER A 298 0.83 -4.30 -24.57
N ASP A 299 -0.10 -3.69 -25.34
CA ASP A 299 -0.89 -4.36 -26.36
C ASP A 299 -0.03 -4.81 -27.56
N ALA A 300 0.91 -3.96 -27.99
CA ALA A 300 1.76 -4.26 -29.14
C ALA A 300 2.77 -5.41 -28.90
N ALA A 301 3.09 -5.72 -27.62
CA ALA A 301 3.96 -6.84 -27.27
C ALA A 301 3.19 -8.17 -27.20
N ASP A 302 1.91 -8.15 -26.77
CA ASP A 302 1.04 -9.32 -26.72
C ASP A 302 0.54 -9.74 -28.11
N ASP A 303 0.30 -8.79 -29.02
CA ASP A 303 -0.09 -9.11 -30.41
C ASP A 303 1.03 -9.84 -31.19
N LYS A 304 2.29 -9.58 -30.87
CA LYS A 304 3.42 -10.31 -31.48
C LYS A 304 3.62 -11.72 -30.91
N ALA A 305 3.04 -12.02 -29.77
CA ALA A 305 3.10 -13.36 -29.16
C ALA A 305 1.89 -14.24 -29.55
N ARG A 306 0.87 -13.68 -30.23
CA ARG A 306 -0.32 -14.40 -30.70
C ARG A 306 -0.27 -14.84 -32.16
N VAL A 307 0.85 -14.64 -32.88
CA VAL A 307 1.04 -15.08 -34.29
C VAL A 307 1.94 -16.30 -34.34
#